data_0d9051ea8abdf67e4a2408e3605fd7de
#
_entry.id   0d9051ea8abdf67e4a2408e3605fd7de
#
_cell.length_a   1.000
_cell.length_b   1.000
_cell.length_c   1.000
_cell.angle_alpha   90.00
_cell.angle_beta   90.00
_cell.angle_gamma   90.00
#
_symmetry.space_group_name_H-M   'P 1'
#
loop_
_entity.id
_entity.type
_entity.pdbx_description
1 polymer ?
#
loop_
_entity_poly.entity_id
_entity_poly.type
_entity_poly.pdbx_seq_one_letter_code
_entity_poly.pdbx_strand_id
1 'polypeptide(L)'
;VKLLDVNRYQILDTVKTDASGHYSYKVNVAQGQPEFIYLFYRDTKIASLLLQAGERVKVSSDTLGSYSVTGSDETLKLMDVEKDEADFTNRLLASSYRLRDLPENSDAAAELRRKMTQDYVSYYRSRVKYILSNSHSLTVIPVLYQVVGDELPVFGQLTDAIHFSNMADSLRTVYPESRYVKALQKEASRRQQYLNLSTRISNAEETGYPDIELGNVKGEKVKLSSAVASSKVVMLYFWTSTDAAQTLFNTDVMLPVYEDFKDNGFEIYSVCADVDKSAWAA
;
A
#
# COMPACT_ATOMS: atom_id res chain seq x y z
N VAL A 1 -25.90 0.89 -3.96
CA VAL A 1 -24.87 0.95 -5.01
C VAL A 1 -23.80 1.92 -4.58
N LYS A 2 -22.57 1.47 -4.57
CA LYS A 2 -21.41 2.30 -4.20
C LYS A 2 -20.38 2.25 -5.33
N LEU A 3 -19.67 3.36 -5.54
CA LEU A 3 -18.50 3.47 -6.40
C LEU A 3 -17.25 3.40 -5.52
N LEU A 4 -16.21 2.70 -5.96
CA LEU A 4 -14.89 2.79 -5.33
C LEU A 4 -14.17 4.04 -5.84
N ASP A 5 -13.96 5.02 -4.96
CA ASP A 5 -13.12 6.19 -5.24
C ASP A 5 -11.73 5.95 -4.64
N VAL A 6 -10.91 5.20 -5.38
CA VAL A 6 -9.54 4.77 -5.04
C VAL A 6 -9.48 3.93 -3.74
N ASN A 7 -9.69 4.53 -2.58
CA ASN A 7 -9.58 3.88 -1.27
C ASN A 7 -10.81 4.06 -0.36
N ARG A 8 -11.87 4.64 -0.88
CA ARG A 8 -13.14 4.84 -0.14
C ARG A 8 -14.33 4.62 -1.03
N TYR A 9 -15.45 4.27 -0.41
CA TYR A 9 -16.73 4.11 -1.12
C TYR A 9 -17.50 5.43 -1.17
N GLN A 10 -17.90 5.80 -2.38
CA GLN A 10 -18.88 6.85 -2.62
C GLN A 10 -20.23 6.19 -2.83
N ILE A 11 -21.25 6.56 -2.04
CA ILE A 11 -22.62 6.09 -2.28
C ILE A 11 -23.16 6.78 -3.53
N LEU A 12 -23.54 5.98 -4.53
CA LEU A 12 -24.18 6.48 -5.74
C LEU A 12 -25.70 6.57 -5.55
N ASP A 13 -26.31 5.50 -5.05
CA ASP A 13 -27.76 5.44 -4.87
C ASP A 13 -28.19 4.29 -3.96
N THR A 14 -29.44 4.33 -3.53
CA THR A 14 -30.14 3.24 -2.86
C THR A 14 -31.27 2.75 -3.74
N VAL A 15 -31.13 1.53 -4.26
CA VAL A 15 -32.08 0.91 -5.17
C VAL A 15 -33.04 0.03 -4.39
N LYS A 16 -34.34 0.17 -4.63
CA LYS A 16 -35.37 -0.70 -4.07
C LYS A 16 -35.61 -1.89 -5.01
N THR A 17 -35.73 -3.08 -4.41
CA THR A 17 -36.18 -4.27 -5.12
C THR A 17 -37.70 -4.27 -5.25
N ASP A 18 -38.22 -4.90 -6.29
CA ASP A 18 -39.65 -5.24 -6.39
C ASP A 18 -40.02 -6.43 -5.48
N ALA A 19 -41.26 -6.86 -5.51
CA ALA A 19 -41.76 -7.98 -4.70
C ALA A 19 -41.09 -9.34 -5.03
N SER A 20 -40.49 -9.44 -6.20
CA SER A 20 -39.75 -10.63 -6.68
C SER A 20 -38.24 -10.53 -6.43
N GLY A 21 -37.80 -9.44 -5.81
CA GLY A 21 -36.35 -9.21 -5.53
C GLY A 21 -35.56 -8.64 -6.70
N HIS A 22 -36.23 -8.27 -7.82
CA HIS A 22 -35.52 -7.67 -8.95
C HIS A 22 -35.26 -6.18 -8.74
N TYR A 23 -34.17 -5.72 -9.30
CA TYR A 23 -33.79 -4.31 -9.37
C TYR A 23 -33.09 -3.99 -10.68
N SER A 24 -33.08 -2.73 -11.05
CA SER A 24 -32.31 -2.21 -12.18
C SER A 24 -31.68 -0.88 -11.79
N TYR A 25 -30.46 -0.67 -12.19
CA TYR A 25 -29.75 0.59 -11.95
C TYR A 25 -28.85 0.93 -13.13
N LYS A 26 -28.83 2.21 -13.51
CA LYS A 26 -27.99 2.71 -14.58
C LYS A 26 -26.82 3.47 -14.00
N VAL A 27 -25.60 2.94 -14.21
CA VAL A 27 -24.35 3.59 -13.85
C VAL A 27 -23.87 4.42 -15.04
N ASN A 28 -23.39 5.62 -14.78
CA ASN A 28 -22.76 6.46 -15.79
C ASN A 28 -21.26 6.19 -15.80
N VAL A 29 -20.77 5.48 -16.82
CA VAL A 29 -19.36 5.14 -17.02
C VAL A 29 -18.87 5.83 -18.27
N ALA A 30 -17.81 6.62 -18.16
CA ALA A 30 -17.22 7.31 -19.29
C ALA A 30 -16.51 6.32 -20.24
N GLN A 31 -16.54 6.63 -21.54
CA GLN A 31 -15.85 5.80 -22.53
C GLN A 31 -14.34 5.68 -22.22
N GLY A 32 -13.83 4.45 -22.20
CA GLY A 32 -12.43 4.17 -21.90
C GLY A 32 -12.03 4.38 -20.43
N GLN A 33 -12.97 4.56 -19.52
CA GLN A 33 -12.75 4.71 -18.09
C GLN A 33 -13.62 3.73 -17.28
N PRO A 34 -13.25 2.44 -17.22
CA PRO A 34 -14.01 1.46 -16.43
C PRO A 34 -14.04 1.84 -14.96
N GLU A 35 -15.14 1.49 -14.29
CA GLU A 35 -15.40 1.85 -12.89
C GLU A 35 -15.68 0.63 -12.03
N PHE A 36 -15.10 0.59 -10.83
CA PHE A 36 -15.44 -0.40 -9.83
C PHE A 36 -16.72 -0.01 -9.11
N ILE A 37 -17.74 -0.83 -9.27
CA ILE A 37 -19.07 -0.63 -8.67
C ILE A 37 -19.35 -1.78 -7.71
N TYR A 38 -19.76 -1.45 -6.50
CA TYR A 38 -20.08 -2.43 -5.47
C TYR A 38 -21.55 -2.35 -5.07
N LEU A 39 -22.18 -3.49 -4.98
CA LEU A 39 -23.53 -3.63 -4.47
C LEU A 39 -23.47 -4.06 -3.01
N PHE A 40 -24.25 -3.40 -2.18
CA PHE A 40 -24.36 -3.70 -0.76
C PHE A 40 -25.82 -3.95 -0.39
N TYR A 41 -26.03 -4.96 0.43
CA TYR A 41 -27.26 -5.15 1.18
C TYR A 41 -26.96 -4.84 2.65
N ARG A 42 -27.49 -3.74 3.17
CA ARG A 42 -27.04 -3.16 4.46
C ARG A 42 -25.53 -2.95 4.43
N ASP A 43 -24.80 -3.60 5.33
CA ASP A 43 -23.33 -3.50 5.43
C ASP A 43 -22.59 -4.64 4.71
N THR A 44 -23.31 -5.63 4.18
CA THR A 44 -22.73 -6.76 3.45
C THR A 44 -22.52 -6.42 1.99
N LYS A 45 -21.30 -6.54 1.48
CA LYS A 45 -21.00 -6.47 0.06
C LYS A 45 -21.56 -7.74 -0.62
N ILE A 46 -22.51 -7.57 -1.54
CA ILE A 46 -23.20 -8.67 -2.23
C ILE A 46 -22.77 -8.87 -3.67
N ALA A 47 -22.08 -7.93 -4.28
CA ALA A 47 -21.43 -8.10 -5.57
C ALA A 47 -20.37 -7.01 -5.82
N SER A 48 -19.35 -7.37 -6.58
CA SER A 48 -18.30 -6.49 -7.11
C SER A 48 -18.34 -6.51 -8.63
N LEU A 49 -18.37 -5.35 -9.24
CA LEU A 49 -18.48 -5.18 -10.69
C LEU A 49 -17.34 -4.27 -11.18
N LEU A 50 -16.77 -4.59 -12.32
CA LEU A 50 -15.91 -3.69 -13.08
C LEU A 50 -16.62 -3.41 -14.41
N LEU A 51 -17.22 -2.23 -14.49
CA LEU A 51 -18.11 -1.88 -15.60
C LEU A 51 -17.42 -0.99 -16.61
N GLN A 52 -17.64 -1.29 -17.88
CA GLN A 52 -17.26 -0.46 -19.02
C GLN A 52 -18.48 0.27 -19.60
N ALA A 53 -18.23 1.34 -20.35
CA ALA A 53 -19.28 2.09 -21.02
C ALA A 53 -20.04 1.19 -22.02
N GLY A 54 -21.38 1.20 -21.91
CA GLY A 54 -22.27 0.45 -22.82
C GLY A 54 -22.54 -1.00 -22.42
N GLU A 55 -21.88 -1.55 -21.39
CA GLU A 55 -22.15 -2.90 -20.91
C GLU A 55 -23.56 -3.03 -20.29
N ARG A 56 -24.12 -4.22 -20.45
CA ARG A 56 -25.37 -4.64 -19.78
C ARG A 56 -25.08 -5.89 -18.97
N VAL A 57 -24.98 -5.71 -17.66
CA VAL A 57 -24.58 -6.75 -16.73
C VAL A 57 -25.80 -7.24 -15.96
N LYS A 58 -25.96 -8.57 -15.88
CA LYS A 58 -26.96 -9.20 -15.02
C LYS A 58 -26.24 -9.77 -13.82
N VAL A 59 -26.74 -9.44 -12.63
CA VAL A 59 -26.22 -9.90 -11.35
C VAL A 59 -27.30 -10.67 -10.63
N SER A 60 -26.98 -11.86 -10.15
CA SER A 60 -27.80 -12.61 -9.20
C SER A 60 -26.97 -12.77 -7.91
N SER A 61 -27.51 -12.32 -6.79
CA SER A 61 -26.80 -12.38 -5.51
C SER A 61 -27.73 -12.76 -4.37
N ASP A 62 -27.17 -13.41 -3.35
CA ASP A 62 -27.85 -13.57 -2.07
C ASP A 62 -27.51 -12.40 -1.13
N THR A 63 -28.05 -12.45 0.09
CA THR A 63 -27.79 -11.42 1.11
C THR A 63 -26.50 -11.67 1.92
N LEU A 64 -25.79 -12.77 1.65
CA LEU A 64 -24.59 -13.21 2.36
C LEU A 64 -23.30 -12.91 1.59
N GLY A 65 -23.42 -12.46 0.32
CA GLY A 65 -22.26 -12.10 -0.49
C GLY A 65 -21.89 -13.10 -1.58
N SER A 66 -22.68 -14.19 -1.75
CA SER A 66 -22.52 -15.07 -2.92
C SER A 66 -23.23 -14.47 -4.11
N TYR A 67 -22.55 -14.37 -5.25
CA TYR A 67 -23.14 -13.79 -6.45
C TYR A 67 -22.64 -14.44 -7.74
N SER A 68 -23.39 -14.26 -8.80
CA SER A 68 -23.01 -14.62 -10.16
C SER A 68 -23.29 -13.46 -11.10
N VAL A 69 -22.48 -13.37 -12.17
CA VAL A 69 -22.56 -12.25 -13.13
C VAL A 69 -22.54 -12.80 -14.56
N THR A 70 -23.25 -12.12 -15.46
CA THR A 70 -23.14 -12.32 -16.90
C THR A 70 -23.15 -10.98 -17.62
N GLY A 71 -22.46 -10.89 -18.76
CA GLY A 71 -22.46 -9.71 -19.62
C GLY A 71 -21.26 -8.78 -19.42
N SER A 72 -20.25 -9.17 -18.65
CA SER A 72 -18.98 -8.44 -18.54
C SER A 72 -17.83 -9.40 -18.21
N ASP A 73 -16.86 -9.51 -19.11
CA ASP A 73 -15.68 -10.36 -18.92
C ASP A 73 -14.75 -9.82 -17.81
N GLU A 74 -14.62 -8.51 -17.70
CA GLU A 74 -13.82 -7.89 -16.66
C GLU A 74 -14.43 -8.08 -15.27
N THR A 75 -15.76 -8.05 -15.16
CA THR A 75 -16.45 -8.39 -13.91
C THR A 75 -16.28 -9.86 -13.54
N LEU A 76 -16.30 -10.77 -14.51
CA LEU A 76 -16.03 -12.19 -14.26
C LEU A 76 -14.61 -12.42 -13.73
N LYS A 77 -13.61 -11.77 -14.33
CA LYS A 77 -12.24 -11.80 -13.82
C LYS A 77 -12.13 -11.25 -12.39
N LEU A 78 -12.82 -10.14 -12.09
CA LEU A 78 -12.84 -9.58 -10.74
C LEU A 78 -13.45 -10.54 -9.72
N MET A 79 -14.55 -11.19 -10.09
CA MET A 79 -15.21 -12.21 -9.26
C MET A 79 -14.28 -13.39 -8.97
N ASP A 80 -13.55 -13.88 -9.98
CA ASP A 80 -12.58 -14.97 -9.81
C ASP A 80 -11.41 -14.55 -8.89
N VAL A 81 -10.92 -13.31 -9.03
CA VAL A 81 -9.88 -12.75 -8.15
C VAL A 81 -10.33 -12.71 -6.69
N GLU A 82 -11.54 -12.22 -6.42
CA GLU A 82 -12.09 -12.14 -5.06
C GLU A 82 -12.35 -13.54 -4.48
N LYS A 83 -12.84 -14.46 -5.30
CA LYS A 83 -13.06 -15.84 -4.88
C LYS A 83 -11.74 -16.54 -4.52
N ASP A 84 -10.72 -16.44 -5.36
CA ASP A 84 -9.41 -17.03 -5.10
C ASP A 84 -8.79 -16.49 -3.81
N GLU A 85 -8.94 -15.19 -3.54
CA GLU A 85 -8.47 -14.54 -2.30
C GLU A 85 -9.20 -15.09 -1.07
N ALA A 86 -10.54 -15.16 -1.13
CA ALA A 86 -11.36 -15.69 -0.04
C ALA A 86 -11.04 -17.17 0.23
N ASP A 87 -10.93 -17.99 -0.80
CA ASP A 87 -10.61 -19.42 -0.70
C ASP A 87 -9.22 -19.64 -0.09
N PHE A 88 -8.23 -18.84 -0.49
CA PHE A 88 -6.88 -18.94 0.07
C PHE A 88 -6.85 -18.47 1.53
N THR A 89 -7.48 -17.33 1.83
CA THR A 89 -7.58 -16.77 3.20
C THR A 89 -8.23 -17.78 4.14
N ASN A 90 -9.35 -18.39 3.75
CA ASN A 90 -10.04 -19.39 4.56
C ASN A 90 -9.16 -20.63 4.85
N ARG A 91 -8.42 -21.12 3.85
CA ARG A 91 -7.49 -22.25 4.05
C ARG A 91 -6.34 -21.90 4.99
N LEU A 92 -5.78 -20.70 4.86
CA LEU A 92 -4.67 -20.26 5.71
C LEU A 92 -5.14 -20.04 7.16
N LEU A 93 -6.30 -19.43 7.36
CA LEU A 93 -6.92 -19.26 8.69
C LEU A 93 -7.23 -20.61 9.34
N ALA A 94 -7.80 -21.56 8.60
CA ALA A 94 -8.04 -22.91 9.12
C ALA A 94 -6.74 -23.59 9.55
N SER A 95 -5.65 -23.43 8.80
CA SER A 95 -4.33 -23.94 9.16
C SER A 95 -3.75 -23.23 10.37
N SER A 96 -3.95 -21.93 10.50
CA SER A 96 -3.53 -21.13 11.67
C SER A 96 -4.27 -21.57 12.95
N TYR A 97 -5.57 -21.83 12.86
CA TYR A 97 -6.32 -22.37 14.03
C TYR A 97 -5.81 -23.75 14.44
N ARG A 98 -5.55 -24.65 13.49
CA ARG A 98 -4.98 -25.97 13.80
C ARG A 98 -3.58 -25.85 14.41
N LEU A 99 -2.77 -24.88 13.97
CA LEU A 99 -1.42 -24.67 14.50
C LEU A 99 -1.44 -24.27 15.97
N ARG A 100 -2.44 -23.49 16.40
CA ARG A 100 -2.61 -23.10 17.82
C ARG A 100 -2.92 -24.26 18.75
N ASP A 101 -3.55 -25.31 18.22
CA ASP A 101 -3.92 -26.49 19.01
C ASP A 101 -2.79 -27.52 19.13
N LEU A 102 -1.66 -27.31 18.41
CA LEU A 102 -0.49 -28.18 18.43
C LEU A 102 0.56 -27.68 19.43
N PRO A 103 1.29 -28.59 20.12
CA PRO A 103 2.45 -28.18 20.91
C PRO A 103 3.48 -27.45 20.03
N GLU A 104 3.97 -26.30 20.50
CA GLU A 104 4.79 -25.38 19.69
C GLU A 104 6.03 -26.04 19.07
N ASN A 105 6.70 -26.93 19.79
CA ASN A 105 7.93 -27.61 19.37
C ASN A 105 7.68 -29.04 18.83
N SER A 106 6.44 -29.38 18.48
CA SER A 106 6.14 -30.69 17.90
C SER A 106 6.50 -30.77 16.40
N ASP A 107 6.86 -31.96 15.93
CA ASP A 107 7.11 -32.22 14.51
C ASP A 107 5.88 -31.86 13.66
N ALA A 108 4.68 -32.13 14.18
CA ALA A 108 3.43 -31.77 13.52
C ALA A 108 3.26 -30.26 13.34
N ALA A 109 3.63 -29.46 14.34
CA ALA A 109 3.60 -28.00 14.25
C ALA A 109 4.64 -27.50 13.23
N ALA A 110 5.85 -28.06 13.23
CA ALA A 110 6.90 -27.72 12.29
C ALA A 110 6.50 -28.05 10.84
N GLU A 111 5.88 -29.21 10.63
CA GLU A 111 5.39 -29.62 9.31
C GLU A 111 4.25 -28.72 8.83
N LEU A 112 3.31 -28.37 9.71
CA LEU A 112 2.20 -27.50 9.36
C LEU A 112 2.70 -26.07 9.01
N ARG A 113 3.66 -25.50 9.75
CA ARG A 113 4.29 -24.22 9.42
C ARG A 113 4.95 -24.26 8.02
N ARG A 114 5.68 -25.32 7.72
CA ARG A 114 6.32 -25.49 6.41
C ARG A 114 5.28 -25.55 5.29
N LYS A 115 4.20 -26.29 5.50
CA LYS A 115 3.09 -26.36 4.54
C LYS A 115 2.45 -25.00 4.33
N MET A 116 2.13 -24.25 5.40
CA MET A 116 1.57 -22.90 5.31
C MET A 116 2.49 -21.97 4.51
N THR A 117 3.81 -22.05 4.72
CA THR A 117 4.79 -21.26 3.94
C THR A 117 4.77 -21.65 2.47
N GLN A 118 4.75 -22.94 2.15
CA GLN A 118 4.68 -23.40 0.76
C GLN A 118 3.38 -22.98 0.06
N ASP A 119 2.26 -23.08 0.77
CA ASP A 119 0.94 -22.66 0.26
C ASP A 119 0.93 -21.14 -0.01
N TYR A 120 1.51 -20.33 0.89
CA TYR A 120 1.64 -18.88 0.70
C TYR A 120 2.53 -18.54 -0.51
N VAL A 121 3.70 -19.16 -0.62
CA VAL A 121 4.61 -18.93 -1.77
C VAL A 121 3.95 -19.33 -3.08
N SER A 122 3.20 -20.44 -3.09
CA SER A 122 2.44 -20.89 -4.26
C SER A 122 1.35 -19.89 -4.64
N TYR A 123 0.62 -19.37 -3.65
CA TYR A 123 -0.39 -18.33 -3.86
C TYR A 123 0.24 -17.04 -4.39
N TYR A 124 1.29 -16.53 -3.78
CA TYR A 124 2.05 -15.37 -4.27
C TYR A 124 2.45 -15.53 -5.74
N ARG A 125 3.07 -16.66 -6.09
CA ARG A 125 3.46 -16.94 -7.49
C ARG A 125 2.26 -16.96 -8.45
N SER A 126 1.12 -17.47 -8.00
CA SER A 126 -0.11 -17.43 -8.80
C SER A 126 -0.59 -16.01 -9.03
N ARG A 127 -0.47 -15.13 -8.03
CA ARG A 127 -0.85 -13.71 -8.16
C ARG A 127 0.12 -12.95 -9.06
N VAL A 128 1.42 -13.21 -8.97
CA VAL A 128 2.41 -12.67 -9.94
C VAL A 128 2.06 -13.11 -11.36
N LYS A 129 1.77 -14.40 -11.56
CA LYS A 129 1.34 -14.90 -12.88
C LYS A 129 0.07 -14.19 -13.37
N TYR A 130 -0.90 -14.00 -12.49
CA TYR A 130 -2.16 -13.33 -12.83
C TYR A 130 -1.93 -11.91 -13.32
N ILE A 131 -1.18 -11.07 -12.57
CA ILE A 131 -0.94 -9.67 -12.95
C ILE A 131 -0.17 -9.57 -14.26
N LEU A 132 0.79 -10.45 -14.52
CA LEU A 132 1.54 -10.47 -15.78
C LEU A 132 0.66 -10.89 -16.97
N SER A 133 -0.23 -11.87 -16.77
CA SER A 133 -1.14 -12.33 -17.84
C SER A 133 -2.31 -11.38 -18.12
N ASN A 134 -2.61 -10.47 -17.19
CA ASN A 134 -3.73 -9.51 -17.27
C ASN A 134 -3.27 -8.05 -17.17
N SER A 135 -2.05 -7.74 -17.60
CA SER A 135 -1.39 -6.44 -17.40
C SER A 135 -2.16 -5.22 -17.95
N HIS A 136 -3.13 -5.44 -18.83
CA HIS A 136 -4.00 -4.41 -19.41
C HIS A 136 -5.43 -4.41 -18.84
N SER A 137 -5.69 -5.21 -17.80
CA SER A 137 -6.97 -5.23 -17.10
C SER A 137 -6.86 -4.51 -15.75
N LEU A 138 -7.84 -3.67 -15.41
CA LEU A 138 -7.88 -3.02 -14.10
C LEU A 138 -8.01 -4.00 -12.93
N THR A 139 -8.36 -5.27 -13.17
CA THR A 139 -8.44 -6.31 -12.15
C THR A 139 -7.08 -6.64 -11.51
N VAL A 140 -5.96 -6.24 -12.11
CA VAL A 140 -4.63 -6.37 -11.48
C VAL A 140 -4.48 -5.43 -10.27
N ILE A 141 -5.24 -4.34 -10.22
CA ILE A 141 -5.16 -3.38 -9.10
C ILE A 141 -5.60 -4.04 -7.78
N PRO A 142 -6.83 -4.60 -7.65
CA PRO A 142 -7.18 -5.31 -6.41
C PRO A 142 -6.21 -6.46 -6.09
N VAL A 143 -5.64 -7.16 -7.08
CA VAL A 143 -4.64 -8.22 -6.83
C VAL A 143 -3.38 -7.67 -6.18
N LEU A 144 -2.87 -6.51 -6.62
CA LEU A 144 -1.69 -5.86 -6.03
C LEU A 144 -1.91 -5.43 -4.57
N TYR A 145 -3.16 -5.18 -4.19
CA TYR A 145 -3.53 -4.74 -2.83
C TYR A 145 -4.16 -5.85 -1.98
N GLN A 146 -4.11 -7.10 -2.42
CA GLN A 146 -4.63 -8.23 -1.64
C GLN A 146 -3.93 -8.36 -0.29
N VAL A 147 -4.73 -8.60 0.75
CA VAL A 147 -4.29 -8.85 2.12
C VAL A 147 -4.91 -10.16 2.60
N VAL A 148 -4.09 -11.11 2.97
CA VAL A 148 -4.54 -12.40 3.49
C VAL A 148 -4.80 -12.28 5.00
N GLY A 149 -6.02 -12.59 5.41
CA GLY A 149 -6.46 -12.29 6.79
C GLY A 149 -6.50 -10.77 7.02
N ASP A 150 -6.14 -10.35 8.23
CA ASP A 150 -6.25 -8.94 8.61
C ASP A 150 -4.98 -8.12 8.33
N GLU A 151 -3.81 -8.75 8.17
CA GLU A 151 -2.54 -8.02 8.22
C GLU A 151 -1.45 -8.47 7.23
N LEU A 152 -1.64 -9.55 6.45
CA LEU A 152 -0.57 -10.08 5.59
C LEU A 152 -0.74 -9.66 4.12
N PRO A 153 -0.08 -8.57 3.66
CA PRO A 153 -0.15 -8.16 2.26
C PRO A 153 0.55 -9.20 1.36
N VAL A 154 -0.09 -9.57 0.26
CA VAL A 154 0.48 -10.51 -0.73
C VAL A 154 1.72 -9.89 -1.39
N PHE A 155 1.64 -8.63 -1.80
CA PHE A 155 2.75 -7.85 -2.38
C PHE A 155 3.29 -6.85 -1.35
N GLY A 156 3.82 -7.40 -0.23
CA GLY A 156 4.30 -6.62 0.91
C GLY A 156 5.81 -6.40 0.96
N GLN A 157 6.60 -7.08 0.12
CA GLN A 157 8.05 -6.94 0.11
C GLN A 157 8.49 -5.65 -0.60
N LEU A 158 9.62 -5.07 -0.20
CA LEU A 158 10.17 -3.89 -0.89
C LEU A 158 10.45 -4.18 -2.37
N THR A 159 10.89 -5.38 -2.70
CA THR A 159 11.14 -5.83 -4.07
C THR A 159 9.89 -5.91 -4.93
N ASP A 160 8.70 -6.02 -4.33
CA ASP A 160 7.43 -6.01 -5.06
C ASP A 160 7.14 -4.66 -5.72
N ALA A 161 7.89 -3.59 -5.40
CA ALA A 161 7.81 -2.30 -6.08
C ALA A 161 7.87 -2.42 -7.61
N ILE A 162 8.62 -3.41 -8.13
CA ILE A 162 8.70 -3.69 -9.57
C ILE A 162 7.35 -4.07 -10.18
N HIS A 163 6.53 -4.83 -9.45
CA HIS A 163 5.20 -5.24 -9.92
C HIS A 163 4.26 -4.04 -10.00
N PHE A 164 4.29 -3.16 -8.99
CA PHE A 164 3.50 -1.92 -9.01
C PHE A 164 3.90 -1.01 -10.17
N SER A 165 5.20 -0.82 -10.42
CA SER A 165 5.70 0.01 -11.52
C SER A 165 5.30 -0.56 -12.88
N ASN A 166 5.55 -1.85 -13.11
CA ASN A 166 5.23 -2.49 -14.39
C ASN A 166 3.73 -2.46 -14.70
N MET A 167 2.87 -2.71 -13.70
CA MET A 167 1.43 -2.68 -13.90
C MET A 167 0.91 -1.24 -14.09
N ALA A 168 1.46 -0.27 -13.36
CA ALA A 168 1.12 1.14 -13.56
C ALA A 168 1.46 1.61 -14.98
N ASP A 169 2.63 1.22 -15.50
CA ASP A 169 3.04 1.57 -16.87
C ASP A 169 2.18 0.87 -17.92
N SER A 170 1.89 -0.43 -17.76
CA SER A 170 1.04 -1.17 -18.68
C SER A 170 -0.38 -0.61 -18.72
N LEU A 171 -0.99 -0.37 -17.55
CA LEU A 171 -2.36 0.17 -17.46
C LEU A 171 -2.46 1.60 -17.99
N ARG A 172 -1.42 2.42 -17.82
CA ARG A 172 -1.40 3.79 -18.35
C ARG A 172 -1.53 3.82 -19.86
N THR A 173 -1.04 2.81 -20.60
CA THR A 173 -1.16 2.75 -22.06
C THR A 173 -2.62 2.56 -22.51
N VAL A 174 -3.47 1.93 -21.67
CA VAL A 174 -4.86 1.61 -21.99
C VAL A 174 -5.83 2.60 -21.31
N TYR A 175 -5.53 3.00 -20.08
CA TYR A 175 -6.42 3.81 -19.24
C TYR A 175 -5.71 5.05 -18.66
N PRO A 176 -5.16 5.96 -19.51
CA PRO A 176 -4.32 7.09 -19.05
C PRO A 176 -5.08 8.04 -18.11
N GLU A 177 -6.39 8.18 -18.30
CA GLU A 177 -7.24 9.08 -17.51
C GLU A 177 -7.87 8.42 -16.27
N SER A 178 -7.72 7.10 -16.11
CA SER A 178 -8.30 6.40 -14.96
C SER A 178 -7.72 6.90 -13.63
N ARG A 179 -8.62 7.23 -12.69
CA ARG A 179 -8.24 7.60 -11.32
C ARG A 179 -7.49 6.47 -10.60
N TYR A 180 -7.83 5.23 -10.88
CA TYR A 180 -7.18 4.04 -10.29
C TYR A 180 -5.75 3.90 -10.78
N VAL A 181 -5.51 4.13 -12.08
CA VAL A 181 -4.17 4.07 -12.67
C VAL A 181 -3.31 5.22 -12.14
N LYS A 182 -3.84 6.44 -12.04
CA LYS A 182 -3.14 7.59 -11.45
C LYS A 182 -2.76 7.33 -9.98
N ALA A 183 -3.65 6.70 -9.21
CA ALA A 183 -3.35 6.30 -7.84
C ALA A 183 -2.28 5.20 -7.76
N LEU A 184 -2.35 4.20 -8.64
CA LEU A 184 -1.34 3.15 -8.73
C LEU A 184 0.06 3.71 -9.11
N GLN A 185 0.14 4.70 -10.01
CA GLN A 185 1.39 5.38 -10.35
C GLN A 185 2.03 6.09 -9.15
N LYS A 186 1.21 6.77 -8.33
CA LYS A 186 1.70 7.41 -7.09
C LYS A 186 2.24 6.37 -6.11
N GLU A 187 1.53 5.26 -5.93
CA GLU A 187 1.98 4.17 -5.06
C GLU A 187 3.25 3.51 -5.59
N ALA A 188 3.34 3.24 -6.88
CA ALA A 188 4.54 2.71 -7.52
C ALA A 188 5.77 3.62 -7.29
N SER A 189 5.59 4.93 -7.49
CA SER A 189 6.65 5.91 -7.25
C SER A 189 7.09 5.93 -5.79
N ARG A 190 6.14 5.87 -4.84
CA ARG A 190 6.41 5.81 -3.41
C ARG A 190 7.20 4.55 -3.04
N ARG A 191 6.77 3.38 -3.50
CA ARG A 191 7.46 2.09 -3.26
C ARG A 191 8.87 2.08 -3.85
N GLN A 192 9.05 2.64 -5.05
CA GLN A 192 10.37 2.75 -5.68
C GLN A 192 11.32 3.65 -4.88
N GLN A 193 10.83 4.74 -4.32
CA GLN A 193 11.62 5.60 -3.42
C GLN A 193 12.07 4.86 -2.17
N TYR A 194 11.18 4.07 -1.53
CA TYR A 194 11.55 3.24 -0.37
C TYR A 194 12.58 2.17 -0.73
N LEU A 195 12.42 1.49 -1.87
CA LEU A 195 13.40 0.50 -2.34
C LEU A 195 14.76 1.13 -2.58
N ASN A 196 14.81 2.30 -3.25
CA ASN A 196 16.04 3.03 -3.50
C ASN A 196 16.72 3.48 -2.20
N LEU A 197 15.94 3.96 -1.24
CA LEU A 197 16.44 4.34 0.08
C LEU A 197 17.03 3.13 0.83
N SER A 198 16.30 2.02 0.88
CA SER A 198 16.76 0.78 1.50
C SER A 198 18.05 0.26 0.86
N THR A 199 18.13 0.29 -0.48
CA THR A 199 19.36 -0.12 -1.22
C THR A 199 20.52 0.80 -0.90
N ARG A 200 20.31 2.12 -0.81
CA ARG A 200 21.35 3.07 -0.42
C ARG A 200 21.86 2.84 0.99
N ILE A 201 20.95 2.54 1.93
CA ILE A 201 21.31 2.20 3.32
C ILE A 201 22.11 0.91 3.36
N SER A 202 21.69 -0.14 2.64
CA SER A 202 22.37 -1.43 2.61
C SER A 202 23.74 -1.38 1.93
N ASN A 203 23.94 -0.48 0.98
CA ASN A 203 25.20 -0.27 0.25
C ASN A 203 26.05 0.85 0.85
N ALA A 204 25.61 1.49 1.94
CA ALA A 204 26.44 2.46 2.65
C ALA A 204 27.69 1.73 3.16
N GLU A 205 28.88 2.26 2.84
CA GLU A 205 30.13 1.75 3.37
C GLU A 205 30.06 1.65 4.90
N GLU A 206 30.80 0.69 5.47
CA GLU A 206 30.87 0.45 6.93
C GLU A 206 31.54 1.62 7.67
N THR A 207 30.98 2.80 7.56
CA THR A 207 31.36 3.96 8.39
C THR A 207 30.67 3.94 9.75
N GLY A 208 29.83 2.90 10.03
CA GLY A 208 29.06 2.77 11.25
C GLY A 208 27.73 3.56 11.23
N TYR A 209 27.50 4.40 10.22
CA TYR A 209 26.27 5.16 10.03
C TYR A 209 26.04 5.49 8.54
N PRO A 210 24.80 5.59 8.06
CA PRO A 210 24.51 6.08 6.71
C PRO A 210 24.83 7.57 6.61
N ASP A 211 25.60 7.97 5.58
CA ASP A 211 25.87 9.39 5.36
C ASP A 211 24.63 10.11 4.81
N ILE A 212 24.24 11.17 5.49
CA ILE A 212 23.09 12.01 5.14
C ILE A 212 23.61 13.30 4.51
N GLU A 213 23.12 13.64 3.30
CA GLU A 213 23.43 14.89 2.62
C GLU A 213 22.13 15.68 2.40
N LEU A 214 21.96 16.79 3.08
CA LEU A 214 20.76 17.64 3.02
C LEU A 214 21.12 19.11 2.78
N GLY A 215 20.15 19.87 2.23
CA GLY A 215 20.30 21.31 2.07
C GLY A 215 20.06 22.06 3.38
N ASN A 216 20.98 22.95 3.76
CA ASN A 216 20.79 23.85 4.91
C ASN A 216 19.84 25.03 4.59
N VAL A 217 19.63 25.92 5.53
CA VAL A 217 18.79 27.12 5.35
C VAL A 217 19.21 28.01 4.17
N LYS A 218 20.52 28.01 3.84
CA LYS A 218 21.07 28.76 2.70
C LYS A 218 20.98 27.99 1.38
N GLY A 219 20.53 26.73 1.39
CA GLY A 219 20.47 25.87 0.21
C GLY A 219 21.78 25.15 -0.11
N GLU A 220 22.80 25.27 0.73
CA GLU A 220 24.07 24.54 0.59
C GLU A 220 23.91 23.11 1.06
N LYS A 221 24.52 22.16 0.35
CA LYS A 221 24.50 20.76 0.75
C LYS A 221 25.50 20.49 1.85
N VAL A 222 25.03 19.92 2.96
CA VAL A 222 25.84 19.56 4.12
C VAL A 222 25.74 18.05 4.35
N LYS A 223 26.89 17.41 4.53
CA LYS A 223 26.98 15.97 4.82
C LYS A 223 27.17 15.72 6.31
N LEU A 224 26.50 14.68 6.84
CA LEU A 224 26.73 14.20 8.20
C LEU A 224 28.19 13.80 8.41
N SER A 225 28.81 13.12 7.43
CA SER A 225 30.23 12.74 7.47
C SER A 225 31.15 13.93 7.63
N SER A 226 30.82 15.10 7.08
CA SER A 226 31.60 16.32 7.26
C SER A 226 31.58 16.82 8.72
N ALA A 227 30.40 16.77 9.37
CA ALA A 227 30.25 17.13 10.78
C ALA A 227 31.04 16.12 11.67
N VAL A 228 30.92 14.82 11.37
CA VAL A 228 31.65 13.77 12.12
C VAL A 228 33.15 13.91 11.97
N ALA A 229 33.66 14.24 10.78
CA ALA A 229 35.09 14.42 10.54
C ALA A 229 35.70 15.62 11.28
N SER A 230 34.90 16.66 11.57
CA SER A 230 35.34 17.90 12.22
C SER A 230 35.10 17.93 13.73
N SER A 231 34.40 16.93 14.29
CA SER A 231 33.94 16.96 15.68
C SER A 231 34.32 15.68 16.42
N LYS A 232 34.41 15.75 17.77
CA LYS A 232 34.62 14.57 18.61
C LYS A 232 33.35 13.76 18.86
N VAL A 233 32.22 14.47 18.98
CA VAL A 233 30.90 13.90 19.22
C VAL A 233 29.93 14.67 18.36
N VAL A 234 29.10 13.94 17.58
CA VAL A 234 28.03 14.51 16.78
C VAL A 234 26.70 13.92 17.23
N MET A 235 25.76 14.79 17.56
CA MET A 235 24.39 14.42 17.84
C MET A 235 23.57 14.54 16.55
N LEU A 236 23.09 13.40 16.02
CA LEU A 236 22.09 13.41 14.95
C LEU A 236 20.70 13.57 15.56
N TYR A 237 20.04 14.71 15.26
CA TYR A 237 18.76 15.07 15.86
C TYR A 237 17.67 15.29 14.80
N PHE A 238 16.55 14.58 14.94
CA PHE A 238 15.39 14.74 14.06
C PHE A 238 14.29 15.48 14.80
N TRP A 239 13.70 16.47 14.14
CA TRP A 239 12.64 17.32 14.74
C TRP A 239 11.63 17.82 13.70
N THR A 240 10.52 18.41 14.18
CA THR A 240 9.54 19.12 13.35
C THR A 240 9.26 20.48 13.94
N SER A 241 9.09 21.49 13.09
CA SER A 241 8.79 22.87 13.55
C SER A 241 7.35 23.01 14.08
N THR A 242 6.48 22.07 13.75
CA THR A 242 5.07 22.06 14.18
C THR A 242 4.86 21.51 15.60
N ASP A 243 5.89 20.91 16.20
CA ASP A 243 5.84 20.41 17.57
C ASP A 243 6.39 21.46 18.56
N ALA A 244 5.48 22.11 19.27
CA ALA A 244 5.85 23.15 20.26
C ALA A 244 6.74 22.62 21.40
N ALA A 245 6.59 21.37 21.81
CA ALA A 245 7.43 20.76 22.85
C ALA A 245 8.88 20.58 22.35
N GLN A 246 9.06 20.17 21.09
CA GLN A 246 10.39 20.09 20.47
C GLN A 246 11.01 21.48 20.29
N THR A 247 10.23 22.48 19.93
CA THR A 247 10.74 23.86 19.82
C THR A 247 11.24 24.38 21.17
N LEU A 248 10.48 24.19 22.25
CA LEU A 248 10.92 24.53 23.62
C LEU A 248 12.18 23.72 24.01
N PHE A 249 12.22 22.44 23.76
CA PHE A 249 13.38 21.61 24.02
C PHE A 249 14.64 22.12 23.29
N ASN A 250 14.50 22.51 22.02
CA ASN A 250 15.60 23.06 21.23
C ASN A 250 16.16 24.35 21.87
N THR A 251 15.29 25.22 22.30
CA THR A 251 15.68 26.52 22.86
C THR A 251 16.21 26.39 24.29
N ASP A 252 15.51 25.63 25.14
CA ASP A 252 15.76 25.64 26.59
C ASP A 252 16.79 24.60 27.04
N VAL A 253 16.99 23.52 26.22
CA VAL A 253 17.91 22.41 26.57
C VAL A 253 19.03 22.28 25.56
N MET A 254 18.69 22.12 24.27
CA MET A 254 19.67 21.79 23.24
C MET A 254 20.66 22.93 22.98
N LEU A 255 20.17 24.15 22.84
CA LEU A 255 21.00 25.32 22.57
C LEU A 255 21.99 25.59 23.71
N PRO A 256 21.60 25.63 24.99
CA PRO A 256 22.55 25.73 26.11
C PRO A 256 23.61 24.63 26.11
N VAL A 257 23.22 23.37 25.91
CA VAL A 257 24.17 22.25 25.84
C VAL A 257 25.16 22.43 24.68
N TYR A 258 24.66 22.85 23.52
CA TYR A 258 25.53 23.11 22.38
C TYR A 258 26.53 24.24 22.68
N GLU A 259 26.10 25.35 23.26
CA GLU A 259 26.94 26.46 23.60
C GLU A 259 28.05 26.07 24.63
N ASP A 260 27.70 25.22 25.61
CA ASP A 260 28.64 24.78 26.63
C ASP A 260 29.71 23.81 26.08
N PHE A 261 29.41 23.03 25.01
CA PHE A 261 30.30 21.95 24.56
C PHE A 261 30.82 22.09 23.13
N LYS A 262 30.37 23.06 22.33
CA LYS A 262 30.85 23.26 20.95
C LYS A 262 32.36 23.42 20.85
N ASP A 263 32.96 24.18 21.74
CA ASP A 263 34.42 24.40 21.78
C ASP A 263 35.21 23.15 22.23
N ASN A 264 34.53 22.19 22.84
CA ASN A 264 35.07 20.89 23.22
C ASN A 264 34.96 19.83 22.15
N GLY A 265 34.37 20.17 20.97
CA GLY A 265 34.20 19.30 19.81
C GLY A 265 32.87 18.59 19.77
N PHE A 266 31.84 19.13 20.42
CA PHE A 266 30.45 18.70 20.25
C PHE A 266 29.78 19.43 19.07
N GLU A 267 29.07 18.70 18.24
CA GLU A 267 28.31 19.25 17.10
C GLU A 267 26.90 18.63 17.03
N ILE A 268 25.95 19.38 16.53
CA ILE A 268 24.57 18.89 16.31
C ILE A 268 24.26 18.94 14.82
N TYR A 269 24.07 17.75 14.22
CA TYR A 269 23.52 17.63 12.88
C TYR A 269 22.00 17.51 12.97
N SER A 270 21.32 18.65 12.82
CA SER A 270 19.87 18.76 13.01
C SER A 270 19.13 18.57 11.68
N VAL A 271 18.19 17.64 11.64
CA VAL A 271 17.35 17.31 10.47
C VAL A 271 15.90 17.64 10.78
N CYS A 272 15.36 18.63 10.08
CA CYS A 272 13.94 18.92 10.13
C CYS A 272 13.16 18.02 9.17
N ALA A 273 12.10 17.37 9.66
CA ALA A 273 11.24 16.49 8.87
C ALA A 273 10.10 17.22 8.14
N ASP A 274 10.00 18.54 8.27
CA ASP A 274 8.98 19.33 7.60
C ASP A 274 9.25 19.47 6.10
N VAL A 275 8.18 19.37 5.32
CA VAL A 275 8.24 19.51 3.84
C VAL A 275 8.40 20.98 3.43
N ASP A 276 7.82 21.88 4.21
CA ASP A 276 7.88 23.33 3.96
C ASP A 276 9.15 23.94 4.57
N LYS A 277 10.06 24.38 3.69
CA LYS A 277 11.31 25.01 4.10
C LYS A 277 11.09 26.29 4.92
N SER A 278 10.07 27.08 4.63
CA SER A 278 9.80 28.34 5.36
C SER A 278 9.42 28.09 6.82
N ALA A 279 8.86 26.93 7.14
CA ALA A 279 8.42 26.58 8.48
C ALA A 279 9.59 26.31 9.45
N TRP A 280 10.73 25.78 8.95
CA TRP A 280 11.87 25.42 9.79
C TRP A 280 13.08 26.36 9.66
N ALA A 281 13.06 27.25 8.68
CA ALA A 281 14.14 28.22 8.45
C ALA A 281 13.95 29.56 9.19
N ALA A 282 12.77 29.73 9.79
CA ALA A 282 12.43 30.91 10.59
C ALA A 282 12.92 30.74 12.03
#